data_75db3615fad7444d91713018a24335cd
#
_entry.id   75db3615fad7444d91713018a24335cd
#
_cell.length_a   1.000
_cell.length_b   1.000
_cell.length_c   1.000
_cell.angle_alpha   90.00
_cell.angle_beta   90.00
_cell.angle_gamma   90.00
#
_symmetry.space_group_name_H-M   'P 1'
#
loop_
_entity.id
_entity.type
_entity.pdbx_description
1 polymer ?
#
loop_
_entity_poly.entity_id
_entity_poly.type
_entity_poly.pdbx_seq_one_letter_code
_entity_poly.pdbx_strand_id
1 'polypeptide(L)'
;MNSAERCDLLIVGAGPAGMAAALAAAPTGMAITIVDDNIHPGGQIWRDGPGVTLPPLARQHRDALARHPNIRLLCGTRVVGLGGPAAPGDAPTLLLEDAGRGWAQHSQRLILCNGARELLLPFPGWTLPGVTG
;
A
#
# COMPACT_ATOMS: atom_id res chain seq x y z
N MET A 1 -0.59 -23.65 1.74
CA MET A 1 -1.94 -23.64 2.27
C MET A 1 -2.27 -22.29 2.88
N ASN A 2 -3.40 -21.78 2.52
CA ASN A 2 -3.77 -20.41 2.79
C ASN A 2 -4.05 -20.16 4.26
N SER A 3 -3.09 -19.55 4.94
CA SER A 3 -3.38 -18.93 6.24
C SER A 3 -4.29 -17.72 5.98
N ALA A 4 -5.36 -17.59 6.74
CA ALA A 4 -6.17 -16.38 6.76
C ALA A 4 -5.60 -15.46 7.83
N GLU A 5 -5.37 -14.19 7.48
CA GLU A 5 -4.95 -13.14 8.40
C GLU A 5 -6.07 -12.11 8.56
N ARG A 6 -6.07 -11.42 9.69
CA ARG A 6 -7.10 -10.41 9.99
C ARG A 6 -6.49 -9.15 10.57
N CYS A 7 -7.04 -8.01 10.19
CA CYS A 7 -6.76 -6.72 10.81
C CYS A 7 -8.08 -5.91 10.93
N ASP A 8 -8.04 -4.78 11.62
CA ASP A 8 -9.20 -3.89 11.72
C ASP A 8 -9.30 -2.97 10.50
N LEU A 9 -8.15 -2.47 10.04
CA LEU A 9 -8.03 -1.61 8.88
C LEU A 9 -6.95 -2.13 7.93
N LEU A 10 -7.34 -2.41 6.69
CA LEU A 10 -6.43 -2.72 5.60
C LEU A 10 -6.30 -1.50 4.68
N ILE A 11 -5.07 -1.11 4.39
CA ILE A 11 -4.75 -0.02 3.46
C ILE A 11 -3.96 -0.60 2.30
N VAL A 12 -4.43 -0.40 1.08
CA VAL A 12 -3.73 -0.82 -0.14
C VAL A 12 -3.00 0.37 -0.73
N GLY A 13 -1.68 0.30 -0.74
CA GLY A 13 -0.77 1.35 -1.18
C GLY A 13 -0.10 2.09 -0.03
N ALA A 14 1.23 2.09 -0.01
CA ALA A 14 2.07 2.79 0.95
C ALA A 14 2.71 4.06 0.37
N GLY A 15 2.01 4.75 -0.53
CA GLY A 15 2.34 6.08 -0.96
C GLY A 15 1.99 7.13 0.11
N PRO A 16 2.13 8.43 -0.19
CA PRO A 16 1.81 9.50 0.76
C PRO A 16 0.41 9.39 1.36
N ALA A 17 -0.60 9.05 0.54
CA ALA A 17 -1.99 8.91 0.97
C ALA A 17 -2.17 7.74 1.96
N GLY A 18 -1.62 6.56 1.64
CA GLY A 18 -1.70 5.38 2.51
C GLY A 18 -0.98 5.58 3.83
N MET A 19 0.21 6.17 3.82
CA MET A 19 0.94 6.49 5.02
C MET A 19 0.18 7.50 5.90
N ALA A 20 -0.37 8.56 5.30
CA ALA A 20 -1.17 9.55 6.03
C ALA A 20 -2.44 8.93 6.64
N ALA A 21 -3.13 8.06 5.90
CA ALA A 21 -4.30 7.35 6.40
C ALA A 21 -3.96 6.46 7.61
N ALA A 22 -2.86 5.71 7.53
CA ALA A 22 -2.41 4.86 8.62
C ALA A 22 -2.05 5.67 9.87
N LEU A 23 -1.29 6.77 9.70
CA LEU A 23 -0.91 7.63 10.81
C LEU A 23 -2.11 8.33 11.46
N ALA A 24 -3.10 8.72 10.66
CA ALA A 24 -4.34 9.29 11.19
C ALA A 24 -5.17 8.26 11.99
N ALA A 25 -5.16 7.00 11.57
CA ALA A 25 -5.87 5.92 12.25
C ALA A 25 -5.11 5.34 13.46
N ALA A 26 -3.79 5.46 13.50
CA ALA A 26 -2.94 4.85 14.53
C ALA A 26 -3.36 5.16 15.98
N PRO A 27 -3.75 6.42 16.34
CA PRO A 27 -4.19 6.74 17.69
C PRO A 27 -5.43 6.01 18.18
N THR A 28 -6.22 5.42 17.27
CA THR A 28 -7.41 4.66 17.64
C THR A 28 -7.10 3.30 18.28
N GLY A 29 -5.85 2.82 18.17
CA GLY A 29 -5.44 1.50 18.63
C GLY A 29 -5.85 0.35 17.71
N MET A 30 -6.50 0.61 16.57
CA MET A 30 -6.85 -0.40 15.58
C MET A 30 -5.60 -1.14 15.08
N ALA A 31 -5.73 -2.44 14.82
CA ALA A 31 -4.72 -3.20 14.10
C ALA A 31 -4.76 -2.80 12.61
N ILE A 32 -3.72 -2.11 12.15
CA ILE A 32 -3.62 -1.57 10.80
C ILE A 32 -2.60 -2.37 10.00
N THR A 33 -2.99 -2.82 8.81
CA THR A 33 -2.06 -3.42 7.85
C THR A 33 -2.04 -2.56 6.59
N ILE A 34 -0.84 -2.19 6.16
CA ILE A 34 -0.60 -1.52 4.87
C ILE A 34 0.09 -2.52 3.96
N VAL A 35 -0.40 -2.66 2.74
CA VAL A 35 0.22 -3.51 1.71
C VAL A 35 0.65 -2.65 0.53
N ASP A 36 1.85 -2.94 -0.01
CA ASP A 36 2.39 -2.26 -1.19
C ASP A 36 3.21 -3.25 -2.00
N ASP A 37 3.05 -3.25 -3.31
CA ASP A 37 3.78 -4.13 -4.22
C ASP A 37 5.23 -3.69 -4.47
N ASN A 38 5.57 -2.46 -4.12
CA ASN A 38 6.95 -1.99 -4.17
C ASN A 38 7.78 -2.52 -3.00
N ILE A 39 9.08 -2.61 -3.22
CA ILE A 39 10.05 -3.05 -2.19
C ILE A 39 10.15 -2.02 -1.06
N HIS A 40 9.96 -0.74 -1.38
CA HIS A 40 10.02 0.36 -0.43
C HIS A 40 8.71 1.16 -0.44
N PRO A 41 8.26 1.64 0.72
CA PRO A 41 7.11 2.53 0.80
C PRO A 41 7.44 3.90 0.19
N GLY A 42 6.43 4.61 -0.29
CA GLY A 42 6.57 5.96 -0.86
C GLY A 42 5.79 6.14 -2.15
N GLY A 43 5.41 5.06 -2.79
CA GLY A 43 4.67 5.09 -4.05
C GLY A 43 5.45 5.82 -5.16
N GLN A 44 4.73 6.45 -6.07
CA GLN A 44 5.32 7.22 -7.18
C GLN A 44 5.93 8.55 -6.71
N ILE A 45 5.32 9.19 -5.71
CA ILE A 45 5.68 10.54 -5.25
C ILE A 45 6.97 10.53 -4.42
N TRP A 46 7.12 9.55 -3.52
CA TRP A 46 8.30 9.38 -2.67
C TRP A 46 9.05 8.10 -3.00
N ARG A 47 9.26 7.89 -4.30
CA ARG A 47 9.97 6.70 -4.79
C ARG A 47 11.37 6.64 -4.21
N ASP A 48 11.70 5.50 -3.60
CA ASP A 48 13.02 5.22 -3.07
C ASP A 48 13.82 4.31 -4.00
N GLY A 49 15.12 4.38 -3.91
CA GLY A 49 16.03 3.55 -4.68
C GLY A 49 17.49 3.96 -4.52
N PRO A 50 18.40 3.26 -5.18
CA PRO A 50 19.81 3.59 -5.15
C PRO A 50 20.08 5.04 -5.58
N GLY A 51 20.80 5.79 -4.74
CA GLY A 51 21.15 7.18 -5.02
C GLY A 51 20.02 8.20 -4.83
N VAL A 52 18.86 7.78 -4.37
CA VAL A 52 17.72 8.68 -4.11
C VAL A 52 17.82 9.26 -2.69
N THR A 53 17.73 10.59 -2.60
CA THR A 53 17.55 11.27 -1.31
C THR A 53 16.07 11.57 -1.12
N LEU A 54 15.44 10.90 -0.18
CA LEU A 54 14.04 11.12 0.13
C LEU A 54 13.81 12.51 0.71
N PRO A 55 12.69 13.18 0.35
CA PRO A 55 12.29 14.43 0.99
C PRO A 55 12.12 14.26 2.51
N PRO A 56 12.35 15.33 3.30
CA PRO A 56 12.21 15.27 4.76
C PRO A 56 10.85 14.74 5.22
N LEU A 57 9.77 15.13 4.55
CA LEU A 57 8.42 14.67 4.86
C LEU A 57 8.23 13.17 4.66
N ALA A 58 8.82 12.60 3.60
CA ALA A 58 8.79 11.16 3.36
C ALA A 58 9.48 10.38 4.46
N ARG A 59 10.67 10.83 4.89
CA ARG A 59 11.40 10.23 6.01
C ARG A 59 10.60 10.33 7.30
N GLN A 60 10.05 11.50 7.59
CA GLN A 60 9.21 11.73 8.79
C GLN A 60 8.01 10.76 8.84
N HIS A 61 7.31 10.54 7.72
CA HIS A 61 6.20 9.61 7.66
C HIS A 61 6.65 8.17 7.88
N ARG A 62 7.74 7.74 7.26
CA ARG A 62 8.30 6.40 7.47
C ARG A 62 8.69 6.15 8.91
N ASP A 63 9.39 7.12 9.52
CA ASP A 63 9.81 7.03 10.92
C ASP A 63 8.59 7.00 11.85
N ALA A 64 7.56 7.77 11.53
CA ALA A 64 6.32 7.76 12.29
C ALA A 64 5.61 6.40 12.21
N LEU A 65 5.49 5.81 11.02
CA LEU A 65 4.92 4.46 10.88
C LEU A 65 5.66 3.43 11.73
N ALA A 66 7.00 3.46 11.72
CA ALA A 66 7.82 2.52 12.48
C ALA A 66 7.67 2.65 13.99
N ARG A 67 7.24 3.82 14.49
CA ARG A 67 6.99 4.06 15.93
C ARG A 67 5.64 3.54 16.42
N HIS A 68 4.70 3.23 15.52
CA HIS A 68 3.38 2.74 15.89
C HIS A 68 3.32 1.21 15.87
N PRO A 69 3.26 0.54 17.03
CA PRO A 69 3.28 -0.92 17.10
C PRO A 69 2.03 -1.58 16.53
N ASN A 70 0.94 -0.83 16.38
CA ASN A 70 -0.32 -1.28 15.80
C ASN A 70 -0.38 -1.13 14.27
N ILE A 71 0.69 -0.66 13.63
CA ILE A 71 0.82 -0.57 12.17
C ILE A 71 1.79 -1.64 11.68
N ARG A 72 1.32 -2.50 10.79
CA ARG A 72 2.13 -3.48 10.07
C ARG A 72 2.24 -3.05 8.60
N LEU A 73 3.46 -2.82 8.13
CA LEU A 73 3.76 -2.47 6.74
C LEU A 73 4.32 -3.71 6.02
N LEU A 74 3.65 -4.11 4.94
CA LEU A 74 4.01 -5.24 4.10
C LEU A 74 4.37 -4.74 2.70
N CYS A 75 5.66 -4.48 2.48
CA CYS A 75 6.21 -4.17 1.16
C CYS A 75 6.46 -5.46 0.38
N GLY A 76 6.52 -5.38 -0.96
CA GLY A 76 6.64 -6.54 -1.83
C GLY A 76 5.41 -7.45 -1.80
N THR A 77 4.27 -6.90 -1.37
CA THR A 77 3.01 -7.61 -1.22
C THR A 77 1.96 -6.99 -2.12
N ARG A 78 1.36 -7.80 -2.98
CA ARG A 78 0.34 -7.33 -3.93
C ARG A 78 -1.01 -7.98 -3.71
N VAL A 79 -2.05 -7.26 -4.09
CA VAL A 79 -3.41 -7.78 -4.18
C VAL A 79 -3.54 -8.52 -5.51
N VAL A 80 -3.87 -9.79 -5.46
CA VAL A 80 -4.03 -10.64 -6.65
C VAL A 80 -5.47 -10.98 -6.96
N GLY A 81 -6.40 -10.70 -6.06
CA GLY A 81 -7.81 -10.95 -6.29
C GLY A 81 -8.68 -10.71 -5.07
N LEU A 82 -9.94 -11.04 -5.24
CA LEU A 82 -10.91 -11.10 -4.15
C LEU A 82 -10.95 -12.52 -3.59
N GLY A 83 -11.03 -12.62 -2.29
CA GLY A 83 -11.21 -13.88 -1.57
C GLY A 83 -12.68 -14.32 -1.51
N GLY A 84 -12.94 -15.26 -0.61
CA GLY A 84 -14.30 -15.70 -0.30
C GLY A 84 -15.15 -14.60 0.35
N PRO A 85 -16.41 -14.92 0.67
CA PRO A 85 -17.34 -13.95 1.27
C PRO A 85 -16.78 -13.39 2.58
N ALA A 86 -16.92 -12.08 2.76
CA ALA A 86 -16.62 -11.41 4.00
C ALA A 86 -17.70 -11.68 5.05
N ALA A 87 -17.34 -11.54 6.34
CA ALA A 87 -18.36 -11.53 7.39
C ALA A 87 -19.28 -10.31 7.23
N PRO A 88 -20.54 -10.40 7.69
CA PRO A 88 -21.46 -9.26 7.63
C PRO A 88 -20.85 -8.02 8.31
N GLY A 89 -20.83 -6.91 7.59
CA GLY A 89 -20.25 -5.64 8.07
C GLY A 89 -18.74 -5.48 7.85
N ASP A 90 -18.04 -6.52 7.43
CA ASP A 90 -16.62 -6.44 7.07
C ASP A 90 -16.44 -5.94 5.61
N ALA A 91 -15.25 -5.43 5.35
CA ALA A 91 -14.80 -5.14 3.99
C ALA A 91 -14.59 -6.44 3.19
N PRO A 92 -14.57 -6.38 1.85
CA PRO A 92 -14.26 -7.54 1.03
C PRO A 92 -12.93 -8.18 1.42
N THR A 93 -12.90 -9.50 1.46
CA THR A 93 -11.65 -10.26 1.67
C THR A 93 -10.75 -10.09 0.45
N LEU A 94 -9.50 -9.72 0.66
CA LEU A 94 -8.50 -9.64 -0.40
C LEU A 94 -7.58 -10.85 -0.38
N LEU A 95 -7.20 -11.33 -1.56
CA LEU A 95 -6.11 -12.29 -1.73
C LEU A 95 -4.82 -11.53 -1.93
N LEU A 96 -3.86 -11.78 -1.06
CA LEU A 96 -2.54 -11.17 -1.06
C LEU A 96 -1.47 -12.21 -1.40
N GLU A 97 -0.41 -11.74 -2.05
CA GLU A 97 0.74 -12.55 -2.43
C GLU A 97 2.03 -11.77 -2.19
N ASP A 98 3.02 -12.41 -1.62
CA ASP A 98 4.41 -11.97 -1.58
C ASP A 98 5.32 -13.02 -2.27
N ALA A 99 6.65 -12.84 -2.18
CA ALA A 99 7.61 -13.74 -2.84
C ALA A 99 7.57 -15.19 -2.29
N GLY A 100 6.98 -15.43 -1.14
CA GLY A 100 7.01 -16.73 -0.47
C GLY A 100 5.66 -17.40 -0.28
N ARG A 101 4.56 -16.64 -0.34
CA ARG A 101 3.24 -17.18 -0.02
C ARG A 101 2.10 -16.34 -0.58
N GLY A 102 0.91 -16.98 -0.65
CA GLY A 102 -0.37 -16.29 -0.82
C GLY A 102 -1.28 -16.55 0.38
N TRP A 103 -2.10 -15.57 0.75
CA TRP A 103 -3.05 -15.71 1.85
C TRP A 103 -4.31 -14.85 1.64
N ALA A 104 -5.36 -15.19 2.39
CA ALA A 104 -6.56 -14.37 2.47
C ALA A 104 -6.41 -13.34 3.59
N GLN A 105 -6.61 -12.07 3.28
CA GLN A 105 -6.58 -10.99 4.24
C GLN A 105 -8.00 -10.49 4.50
N HIS A 106 -8.47 -10.68 5.72
CA HIS A 106 -9.75 -10.15 6.20
C HIS A 106 -9.52 -8.82 6.90
N SER A 107 -10.47 -7.89 6.74
CA SER A 107 -10.46 -6.61 7.44
C SER A 107 -11.88 -6.12 7.69
N GLN A 108 -12.06 -5.35 8.77
CA GLN A 108 -13.34 -4.67 9.01
C GLN A 108 -13.52 -3.49 8.07
N ARG A 109 -12.43 -2.80 7.75
CA ARG A 109 -12.41 -1.62 6.87
C ARG A 109 -11.29 -1.72 5.86
N LEU A 110 -11.52 -1.17 4.68
CA LEU A 110 -10.57 -1.13 3.58
C LEU A 110 -10.44 0.30 3.06
N ILE A 111 -9.22 0.76 2.90
CA ILE A 111 -8.90 2.02 2.20
C ILE A 111 -8.01 1.70 1.01
N LEU A 112 -8.41 2.15 -0.17
CA LEU A 112 -7.65 2.01 -1.39
C LEU A 112 -6.85 3.30 -1.66
N CYS A 113 -5.53 3.19 -1.56
CA CYS A 113 -4.56 4.26 -1.81
C CYS A 113 -3.56 3.85 -2.90
N ASN A 114 -4.03 3.09 -3.87
CA ASN A 114 -3.21 2.46 -4.91
C ASN A 114 -2.71 3.44 -6.00
N GLY A 115 -2.97 4.74 -5.83
CA GLY A 115 -2.51 5.79 -6.74
C GLY A 115 -3.15 5.71 -8.12
N ALA A 116 -2.42 6.24 -9.10
CA ALA A 116 -2.83 6.24 -10.49
C ALA A 116 -1.66 5.79 -11.36
N ARG A 117 -1.97 5.22 -12.52
CA ARG A 117 -1.02 5.03 -13.61
C ARG A 117 -1.31 6.02 -14.70
N GLU A 118 -0.25 6.57 -15.28
CA GLU A 118 -0.38 7.39 -16.46
C GLU A 118 -0.89 6.56 -17.63
N LEU A 119 -1.89 7.07 -18.33
CA LEU A 119 -2.34 6.52 -19.58
C LEU A 119 -1.50 7.13 -20.70
N LEU A 120 -0.44 6.45 -21.09
CA LEU A 120 0.38 6.86 -22.22
C LEU A 120 -0.33 6.49 -23.52
N LEU A 121 -0.89 7.48 -24.18
CA LEU A 121 -1.46 7.31 -25.53
C LEU A 121 -0.35 7.58 -26.55
N PRO A 122 -0.03 6.60 -27.43
CA PRO A 122 0.99 6.81 -28.45
C PRO A 122 0.54 7.85 -29.47
N PHE A 123 1.38 8.86 -29.69
CA PHE A 123 1.23 9.87 -30.73
C PHE A 123 2.60 10.16 -31.36
N PRO A 124 2.68 10.69 -32.58
CA PRO A 124 3.96 11.01 -33.21
C PRO A 124 4.81 11.92 -32.30
N GLY A 125 6.01 11.46 -31.92
CA GLY A 125 6.90 12.19 -31.03
C GLY A 125 6.75 11.92 -29.52
N TRP A 126 5.87 11.03 -29.10
CA TRP A 126 5.67 10.71 -27.68
C TRP A 126 6.92 10.15 -26.97
N THR A 127 7.91 9.65 -27.73
CA THR A 127 9.18 9.15 -27.20
C THR A 127 10.29 10.21 -27.17
N LEU A 128 10.02 11.44 -27.59
CA LEU A 128 11.03 12.50 -27.59
C LEU A 128 11.37 12.96 -26.17
N PRO A 129 12.63 13.35 -25.90
CA PRO A 129 13.01 13.90 -24.62
C PRO A 129 12.13 15.10 -24.22
N GLY A 130 11.69 15.12 -22.96
CA GLY A 130 10.83 16.18 -22.43
C GLY A 130 9.33 15.96 -22.62
N VAL A 131 8.92 14.90 -23.32
CA VAL A 131 7.52 14.48 -23.35
C VAL A 131 7.25 13.61 -22.14
N THR A 132 6.36 14.07 -21.28
CA THR A 132 5.94 13.37 -20.05
C THR A 132 4.42 13.21 -20.03
N GLY A 133 3.96 12.18 -19.35
CA GLY A 133 2.55 11.97 -19.05
C GLY A 133 2.09 12.79 -17.84
#